data_d353c7c29bee6632021c9dcc37acb18d
#
_entry.id   d353c7c29bee6632021c9dcc37acb18d
#
_cell.length_a   1.000
_cell.length_b   1.000
_cell.length_c   1.000
_cell.angle_alpha   90.00
_cell.angle_beta   90.00
_cell.angle_gamma   90.00
#
_symmetry.space_group_name_H-M   'P 1'
#
loop_
_entity.id
_entity.type
_entity.pdbx_description
1 polymer ?
#
loop_
_entity_poly.entity_id
_entity_poly.type
_entity_poly.pdbx_seq_one_letter_code
_entity_poly.pdbx_strand_id
1 'polypeptide(L)'
;MLVNLEINKENLEKNLEKIRFINKNIICVIKDNAYGLGIGNILPILIENNCNYFAVAYIDEAIKIREILKNFEKEKKLKFLENRKIKIMALNYIKPKKLEYAIENDVELTVFNFSQLSDYLKILEESFENTVLKIHIKVNSGMNRLGFNESEILELIEKIKKYKINSKNNKLEIISIFSHISDAENQIETEKQVEKYENILKIFDKNNVKYQYKHLQASPLLFKYEEKYNYDFARVGMALYGMEPLSYDVGLLDVITVKSQIINVRNVKKNDKISYGSKGVVKRDSKIGIVSIGYAHGLQKQIENSQEAYVLVNGKKAKIVGEICMDMIFVDLTEINDAEINDEVVIVGSQKNVENGVNERITLRQVARWAGTIQDDVLTKFSVIKKQ
;
A
#
# COMPACT_ATOMS: atom_id res chain seq x y z
N MET A 1 -17.69 15.44 -10.73
CA MET A 1 -16.44 15.25 -11.52
C MET A 1 -16.67 14.06 -12.42
N LEU A 2 -16.17 14.10 -13.67
CA LEU A 2 -16.38 12.98 -14.60
C LEU A 2 -15.49 11.76 -14.29
N VAL A 3 -14.38 12.01 -13.61
CA VAL A 3 -13.47 10.94 -13.14
C VAL A 3 -13.63 10.78 -11.64
N ASN A 4 -13.88 9.57 -11.16
CA ASN A 4 -14.00 9.25 -9.75
C ASN A 4 -13.30 7.92 -9.42
N LEU A 5 -12.97 7.75 -8.13
CA LEU A 5 -12.47 6.53 -7.54
C LEU A 5 -13.39 6.16 -6.38
N GLU A 6 -14.04 5.02 -6.51
CA GLU A 6 -14.90 4.44 -5.49
C GLU A 6 -14.11 3.45 -4.63
N ILE A 7 -14.34 3.46 -3.31
CA ILE A 7 -13.73 2.53 -2.36
C ILE A 7 -14.82 1.58 -1.88
N ASN A 8 -14.63 0.30 -2.14
CA ASN A 8 -15.55 -0.74 -1.69
C ASN A 8 -15.18 -1.20 -0.27
N LYS A 9 -15.90 -0.69 0.72
CA LYS A 9 -15.71 -1.01 2.14
C LYS A 9 -15.90 -2.51 2.41
N GLU A 10 -16.94 -3.13 1.86
CA GLU A 10 -17.25 -4.54 2.07
C GLU A 10 -16.15 -5.47 1.56
N ASN A 11 -15.56 -5.15 0.38
CA ASN A 11 -14.45 -5.91 -0.16
C ASN A 11 -13.19 -5.78 0.68
N LEU A 12 -12.92 -4.57 1.22
CA LEU A 12 -11.81 -4.36 2.14
C LEU A 12 -11.98 -5.19 3.41
N GLU A 13 -13.20 -5.24 3.97
CA GLU A 13 -13.54 -6.04 5.14
C GLU A 13 -13.34 -7.54 4.88
N LYS A 14 -13.82 -8.05 3.75
CA LYS A 14 -13.62 -9.45 3.35
C LYS A 14 -12.14 -9.80 3.13
N ASN A 15 -11.36 -8.90 2.53
CA ASN A 15 -9.92 -9.10 2.41
C ASN A 15 -9.25 -9.16 3.79
N LEU A 16 -9.67 -8.30 4.71
CA LEU A 16 -9.17 -8.28 6.08
C LEU A 16 -9.50 -9.59 6.82
N GLU A 17 -10.70 -10.13 6.67
CA GLU A 17 -11.10 -11.42 7.23
C GLU A 17 -10.20 -12.55 6.69
N LYS A 18 -9.97 -12.57 5.38
CA LYS A 18 -9.10 -13.56 4.74
C LYS A 18 -7.66 -13.48 5.23
N ILE A 19 -7.12 -12.28 5.39
CA ILE A 19 -5.79 -12.04 5.96
C ILE A 19 -5.72 -12.58 7.40
N ARG A 20 -6.73 -12.30 8.21
CA ARG A 20 -6.80 -12.74 9.62
C ARG A 20 -7.01 -14.22 9.79
N PHE A 21 -7.57 -14.89 8.80
CA PHE A 21 -7.65 -16.35 8.80
C PHE A 21 -6.25 -16.98 8.84
N ILE A 22 -5.27 -16.36 8.17
CA ILE A 22 -3.88 -16.84 8.14
C ILE A 22 -3.10 -16.34 9.37
N ASN A 23 -3.18 -15.05 9.69
CA ASN A 23 -2.55 -14.47 10.89
C ASN A 23 -3.49 -13.46 11.55
N LYS A 24 -3.93 -13.80 12.77
CA LYS A 24 -4.89 -12.96 13.53
C LYS A 24 -4.32 -11.59 13.90
N ASN A 25 -3.01 -11.51 14.12
CA ASN A 25 -2.33 -10.30 14.54
C ASN A 25 -1.71 -9.60 13.31
N ILE A 26 -2.22 -8.44 12.98
CA ILE A 26 -1.78 -7.69 11.82
C ILE A 26 -1.36 -6.26 12.17
N ILE A 27 -0.37 -5.77 11.46
CA ILE A 27 -0.01 -4.35 11.37
C ILE A 27 -0.51 -3.88 10.01
N CYS A 28 -1.53 -3.01 10.00
CA CYS A 28 -2.09 -2.46 8.77
C CYS A 28 -1.16 -1.39 8.21
N VAL A 29 -0.60 -1.61 7.02
CA VAL A 29 0.30 -0.66 6.35
C VAL A 29 -0.54 0.31 5.53
N ILE A 30 -0.66 1.55 6.04
CA ILE A 30 -1.44 2.63 5.45
C ILE A 30 -0.57 3.84 5.06
N LYS A 31 0.70 3.57 4.73
CA LYS A 31 1.67 4.56 4.27
C LYS A 31 1.27 5.20 2.94
N ASP A 32 1.93 6.31 2.61
CA ASP A 32 1.72 7.05 1.37
C ASP A 32 0.23 7.43 1.19
N ASN A 33 -0.34 7.97 2.30
CA ASN A 33 -1.76 8.34 2.39
C ASN A 33 -2.70 7.15 2.08
N ALA A 34 -2.44 5.99 2.69
CA ALA A 34 -3.12 4.71 2.42
C ALA A 34 -3.03 4.31 0.94
N TYR A 35 -1.82 4.24 0.39
CA TYR A 35 -1.56 3.95 -1.03
C TYR A 35 -2.32 4.90 -1.99
N GLY A 36 -2.48 6.16 -1.57
CA GLY A 36 -3.21 7.16 -2.33
C GLY A 36 -4.72 7.19 -2.10
N LEU A 37 -5.30 6.23 -1.39
CA LEU A 37 -6.74 6.14 -1.13
C LEU A 37 -7.24 7.14 -0.08
N GLY A 38 -6.33 7.72 0.69
CA GLY A 38 -6.64 8.65 1.77
C GLY A 38 -6.74 7.96 3.12
N ILE A 39 -5.86 8.33 4.06
CA ILE A 39 -5.90 7.79 5.42
C ILE A 39 -7.27 8.03 6.06
N GLY A 40 -7.89 9.21 5.81
CA GLY A 40 -9.22 9.54 6.33
C GLY A 40 -10.35 8.62 5.84
N ASN A 41 -10.20 7.99 4.67
CA ASN A 41 -11.19 7.05 4.12
C ASN A 41 -10.96 5.63 4.64
N ILE A 42 -9.70 5.21 4.77
CA ILE A 42 -9.34 3.81 5.07
C ILE A 42 -9.27 3.54 6.57
N LEU A 43 -8.71 4.48 7.35
CA LEU A 43 -8.49 4.30 8.79
C LEU A 43 -9.79 4.00 9.57
N PRO A 44 -10.93 4.69 9.33
CA PRO A 44 -12.18 4.37 10.02
C PRO A 44 -12.62 2.94 9.79
N ILE A 45 -12.58 2.47 8.54
CA ILE A 45 -12.99 1.11 8.16
C ILE A 45 -12.14 0.07 8.91
N LEU A 46 -10.82 0.28 8.96
CA LEU A 46 -9.91 -0.64 9.66
C LEU A 46 -10.15 -0.66 11.18
N ILE A 47 -10.42 0.51 11.80
CA ILE A 47 -10.70 0.61 13.23
C ILE A 47 -12.04 -0.06 13.58
N GLU A 48 -13.08 0.18 12.79
CA GLU A 48 -14.38 -0.48 12.93
C GLU A 48 -14.25 -2.01 12.88
N ASN A 49 -13.29 -2.49 12.10
CA ASN A 49 -12.95 -3.91 11.99
C ASN A 49 -11.85 -4.36 12.96
N ASN A 50 -11.73 -3.69 14.11
CA ASN A 50 -10.84 -4.09 15.20
C ASN A 50 -9.32 -4.05 14.85
N CYS A 51 -8.89 -3.26 13.88
CA CYS A 51 -7.48 -2.98 13.68
C CYS A 51 -7.04 -1.87 14.65
N ASN A 52 -5.94 -2.10 15.35
CA ASN A 52 -5.40 -1.16 16.33
C ASN A 52 -3.89 -0.94 16.19
N TYR A 53 -3.26 -1.51 15.16
CA TYR A 53 -1.84 -1.33 14.89
C TYR A 53 -1.64 -0.94 13.44
N PHE A 54 -1.05 0.24 13.22
CA PHE A 54 -0.86 0.83 11.91
C PHE A 54 0.61 1.11 11.63
N ALA A 55 1.03 0.97 10.38
CA ALA A 55 2.36 1.35 9.94
C ALA A 55 2.27 2.37 8.80
N VAL A 56 3.05 3.43 8.93
CA VAL A 56 3.17 4.52 7.95
C VAL A 56 4.62 4.68 7.50
N ALA A 57 4.87 5.44 6.43
CA ALA A 57 6.24 5.69 5.99
C ALA A 57 6.94 6.69 6.90
N TYR A 58 6.31 7.84 7.19
CA TYR A 58 6.92 8.99 7.84
C TYR A 58 6.10 9.50 9.02
N ILE A 59 6.77 10.30 9.87
CA ILE A 59 6.16 10.88 11.07
C ILE A 59 4.95 11.78 10.75
N ASP A 60 4.98 12.51 9.64
CA ASP A 60 3.90 13.42 9.28
C ASP A 60 2.57 12.66 9.02
N GLU A 61 2.65 11.44 8.49
CA GLU A 61 1.49 10.56 8.34
C GLU A 61 0.99 10.03 9.69
N ALA A 62 1.91 9.70 10.60
CA ALA A 62 1.54 9.27 11.95
C ALA A 62 0.82 10.38 12.72
N ILE A 63 1.30 11.63 12.61
CA ILE A 63 0.66 12.80 13.19
C ILE A 63 -0.74 13.00 12.61
N LYS A 64 -0.88 12.89 11.29
CA LYS A 64 -2.18 12.95 10.60
C LYS A 64 -3.17 11.90 11.12
N ILE A 65 -2.72 10.68 11.37
CA ILE A 65 -3.55 9.64 12.00
C ILE A 65 -4.02 10.11 13.38
N ARG A 66 -3.12 10.62 14.23
CA ARG A 66 -3.46 11.11 15.58
C ARG A 66 -4.47 12.26 15.53
N GLU A 67 -4.34 13.17 14.57
CA GLU A 67 -5.31 14.26 14.36
C GLU A 67 -6.69 13.74 13.96
N ILE A 68 -6.75 12.78 13.04
CA ILE A 68 -8.01 12.12 12.64
C ILE A 68 -8.65 11.44 13.84
N LEU A 69 -7.88 10.70 14.64
CA LEU A 69 -8.38 10.03 15.84
C LEU A 69 -8.95 11.02 16.86
N LYS A 70 -8.23 12.12 17.15
CA LYS A 70 -8.72 13.20 18.02
C LYS A 70 -10.05 13.80 17.54
N ASN A 71 -10.21 13.97 16.23
CA ASN A 71 -11.45 14.48 15.67
C ASN A 71 -12.61 13.48 15.83
N PHE A 72 -12.36 12.18 15.62
CA PHE A 72 -13.36 11.14 15.84
C PHE A 72 -13.81 11.04 17.30
N GLU A 73 -12.89 11.21 18.25
CA GLU A 73 -13.21 11.25 19.69
C GLU A 73 -14.12 12.45 20.00
N LYS A 74 -13.78 13.66 19.51
CA LYS A 74 -14.58 14.88 19.72
C LYS A 74 -15.98 14.76 19.13
N GLU A 75 -16.11 14.20 17.96
CA GLU A 75 -17.38 14.04 17.25
C GLU A 75 -18.20 12.82 17.72
N LYS A 76 -17.67 12.02 18.67
CA LYS A 76 -18.24 10.75 19.14
C LYS A 76 -18.60 9.79 18.01
N LYS A 77 -17.92 9.91 16.87
CA LYS A 77 -18.18 9.13 15.66
C LYS A 77 -17.80 7.66 15.78
N LEU A 78 -16.83 7.35 16.65
CA LEU A 78 -16.37 5.99 16.88
C LEU A 78 -16.46 5.66 18.38
N LYS A 79 -17.60 5.16 18.82
CA LYS A 79 -17.81 4.65 20.21
C LYS A 79 -16.80 3.56 20.62
N PHE A 80 -16.09 3.00 19.66
CA PHE A 80 -15.11 1.91 19.85
C PHE A 80 -13.73 2.40 20.29
N LEU A 81 -13.42 3.72 20.22
CA LEU A 81 -12.11 4.26 20.59
C LEU A 81 -11.93 4.42 22.12
N GLU A 82 -13.01 4.52 22.86
CA GLU A 82 -12.98 4.86 24.31
C GLU A 82 -12.11 3.94 25.17
N ASN A 83 -11.71 2.74 24.65
CA ASN A 83 -10.87 1.79 25.40
C ASN A 83 -9.75 1.14 24.56
N ARG A 84 -9.41 1.68 23.38
CA ARG A 84 -8.42 1.05 22.51
C ARG A 84 -7.18 1.91 22.32
N LYS A 85 -6.04 1.38 22.74
CA LYS A 85 -4.76 2.00 22.45
C LYS A 85 -4.39 1.72 20.97
N ILE A 86 -4.44 2.76 20.13
CA ILE A 86 -3.97 2.71 18.76
C ILE A 86 -2.45 2.85 18.74
N LYS A 87 -1.76 1.84 18.20
CA LYS A 87 -0.32 1.82 17.97
C LYS A 87 0.01 2.31 16.56
N ILE A 88 1.05 3.11 16.42
CA ILE A 88 1.49 3.63 15.13
C ILE A 88 3.00 3.45 15.01
N MET A 89 3.45 2.75 13.98
CA MET A 89 4.85 2.52 13.65
C MET A 89 5.25 3.34 12.43
N ALA A 90 6.34 4.09 12.53
CA ALA A 90 6.98 4.74 11.38
C ALA A 90 8.07 3.83 10.81
N LEU A 91 7.93 3.44 9.53
CA LEU A 91 8.79 2.44 8.86
C LEU A 91 10.11 3.00 8.34
N ASN A 92 10.14 4.30 8.00
CA ASN A 92 11.29 4.95 7.39
C ASN A 92 12.07 5.82 8.37
N TYR A 93 13.11 6.46 7.85
CA TYR A 93 13.96 7.37 8.61
C TYR A 93 13.18 8.60 9.11
N ILE A 94 13.27 8.84 10.42
CA ILE A 94 12.77 10.06 11.05
C ILE A 94 13.97 10.94 11.38
N LYS A 95 13.95 12.19 10.91
CA LYS A 95 15.01 13.13 11.23
C LYS A 95 15.10 13.35 12.76
N PRO A 96 16.30 13.38 13.34
CA PRO A 96 16.46 13.54 14.80
C PRO A 96 15.68 14.74 15.37
N LYS A 97 15.63 15.86 14.67
CA LYS A 97 14.86 17.05 15.08
C LYS A 97 13.34 16.85 15.18
N LYS A 98 12.82 15.74 14.66
CA LYS A 98 11.39 15.35 14.76
C LYS A 98 11.15 14.30 15.85
N LEU A 99 12.16 13.94 16.66
CA LEU A 99 12.03 12.93 17.70
C LEU A 99 11.01 13.36 18.76
N GLU A 100 11.00 14.63 19.15
CA GLU A 100 10.03 15.20 20.07
C GLU A 100 8.58 14.94 19.61
N TYR A 101 8.27 15.30 18.38
CA TYR A 101 6.92 15.03 17.80
C TYR A 101 6.55 13.55 17.83
N ALA A 102 7.53 12.66 17.61
CA ALA A 102 7.28 11.22 17.64
C ALA A 102 6.92 10.75 19.07
N ILE A 103 7.66 11.23 20.06
CA ILE A 103 7.43 10.91 21.47
C ILE A 103 6.08 11.45 21.95
N GLU A 104 5.80 12.73 21.71
CA GLU A 104 4.54 13.40 22.11
C GLU A 104 3.29 12.74 21.50
N ASN A 105 3.42 12.20 20.31
CA ASN A 105 2.33 11.53 19.59
C ASN A 105 2.32 10.01 19.77
N ASP A 106 3.11 9.46 20.71
CA ASP A 106 3.23 8.02 20.97
C ASP A 106 3.44 7.20 19.67
N VAL A 107 4.42 7.64 18.85
CA VAL A 107 4.79 6.97 17.59
C VAL A 107 6.00 6.08 17.84
N GLU A 108 5.90 4.82 17.46
CA GLU A 108 6.97 3.83 17.55
C GLU A 108 7.90 3.97 16.33
N LEU A 109 9.23 4.07 16.56
CA LEU A 109 10.19 4.42 15.52
C LEU A 109 10.99 3.20 15.04
N THR A 110 11.22 3.10 13.72
CA THR A 110 12.15 2.12 13.17
C THR A 110 13.59 2.62 13.25
N VAL A 111 14.47 1.80 13.80
CA VAL A 111 15.92 2.02 13.87
C VAL A 111 16.62 0.95 13.03
N PHE A 112 17.53 1.39 12.15
CA PHE A 112 18.16 0.52 11.15
C PHE A 112 19.64 0.83 10.87
N ASN A 113 20.22 1.80 11.57
CA ASN A 113 21.68 2.08 11.56
C ASN A 113 22.14 2.76 12.85
N PHE A 114 23.46 2.74 13.07
CA PHE A 114 24.07 3.26 14.29
C PHE A 114 23.99 4.78 14.46
N SER A 115 24.09 5.54 13.36
CA SER A 115 23.99 7.00 13.42
C SER A 115 22.62 7.41 13.94
N GLN A 116 21.55 6.86 13.37
CA GLN A 116 20.19 7.11 13.79
C GLN A 116 19.97 6.78 15.27
N LEU A 117 20.42 5.59 15.70
CA LEU A 117 20.30 5.19 17.09
C LEU A 117 21.04 6.15 18.01
N SER A 118 22.28 6.52 17.68
CA SER A 118 23.11 7.42 18.49
C SER A 118 22.48 8.80 18.64
N ASP A 119 21.96 9.35 17.53
CA ASP A 119 21.29 10.65 17.53
C ASP A 119 20.03 10.63 18.41
N TYR A 120 19.21 9.57 18.29
CA TYR A 120 17.99 9.43 19.09
C TYR A 120 18.28 9.29 20.58
N LEU A 121 19.28 8.47 20.95
CA LEU A 121 19.66 8.29 22.34
C LEU A 121 20.25 9.57 22.96
N LYS A 122 21.05 10.32 22.19
CA LYS A 122 21.59 11.60 22.60
C LYS A 122 20.48 12.61 22.88
N ILE A 123 19.56 12.81 21.94
CA ILE A 123 18.44 13.75 22.10
C ILE A 123 17.54 13.33 23.26
N LEU A 124 17.29 12.02 23.42
CA LEU A 124 16.48 11.51 24.52
C LEU A 124 17.06 11.90 25.88
N GLU A 125 18.39 11.84 26.08
CA GLU A 125 19.05 12.21 27.32
C GLU A 125 19.17 13.74 27.53
N GLU A 126 19.37 14.49 26.44
CA GLU A 126 19.57 15.95 26.50
C GLU A 126 18.26 16.73 26.61
N SER A 127 17.15 16.22 26.08
CA SER A 127 15.91 16.98 25.90
C SER A 127 14.70 16.43 26.67
N PHE A 128 14.81 15.23 27.27
CA PHE A 128 13.67 14.58 27.91
C PHE A 128 14.02 14.03 29.30
N GLU A 129 13.00 13.98 30.15
CA GLU A 129 13.06 13.33 31.46
C GLU A 129 11.89 12.36 31.62
N ASN A 130 12.14 11.21 32.29
CA ASN A 130 11.14 10.19 32.59
C ASN A 130 10.36 9.68 31.33
N THR A 131 11.03 9.69 30.18
CA THR A 131 10.44 9.41 28.89
C THR A 131 10.80 8.01 28.40
N VAL A 132 9.88 7.37 27.66
CA VAL A 132 10.08 6.06 27.05
C VAL A 132 10.16 6.23 25.53
N LEU A 133 11.33 5.95 24.96
CA LEU A 133 11.49 5.85 23.50
C LEU A 133 11.21 4.42 23.05
N LYS A 134 10.18 4.26 22.24
CA LYS A 134 9.76 2.97 21.65
C LYS A 134 10.36 2.78 20.28
N ILE A 135 11.12 1.70 20.11
CA ILE A 135 11.79 1.42 18.85
C ILE A 135 11.50 0.01 18.31
N HIS A 136 11.49 -0.09 16.99
CA HIS A 136 11.55 -1.33 16.23
C HIS A 136 12.93 -1.47 15.62
N ILE A 137 13.66 -2.51 15.94
CA ILE A 137 14.97 -2.79 15.34
C ILE A 137 14.73 -3.49 14.01
N LYS A 138 15.14 -2.83 12.92
CA LYS A 138 15.12 -3.45 11.61
C LYS A 138 16.45 -4.12 11.32
N VAL A 139 16.39 -5.40 10.94
CA VAL A 139 17.56 -6.20 10.57
C VAL A 139 17.53 -6.55 9.10
N ASN A 140 18.70 -6.68 8.48
CA ASN A 140 18.88 -7.04 7.09
C ASN A 140 19.08 -8.57 6.97
N SER A 141 18.03 -9.26 6.57
CA SER A 141 18.08 -10.70 6.32
C SER A 141 18.43 -11.07 4.87
N GLY A 142 18.59 -10.05 3.96
CA GLY A 142 18.97 -10.31 2.56
C GLY A 142 18.41 -9.33 1.55
N MET A 143 17.39 -8.53 1.89
CA MET A 143 16.82 -7.53 0.98
C MET A 143 17.77 -6.36 0.68
N ASN A 144 18.77 -6.08 1.54
CA ASN A 144 19.81 -5.05 1.36
C ASN A 144 19.28 -3.63 1.13
N ARG A 145 18.11 -3.32 1.71
CA ARG A 145 17.52 -1.98 1.61
C ARG A 145 17.76 -1.14 2.86
N LEU A 146 17.41 -1.65 4.04
CA LEU A 146 17.57 -1.04 5.35
C LEU A 146 17.72 -2.14 6.40
N GLY A 147 18.41 -1.86 7.50
CA GLY A 147 18.54 -2.76 8.66
C GLY A 147 19.99 -3.08 9.00
N PHE A 148 20.21 -3.42 10.25
CA PHE A 148 21.51 -3.90 10.74
C PHE A 148 21.86 -5.28 10.15
N ASN A 149 23.08 -5.44 9.68
CA ASN A 149 23.59 -6.73 9.25
C ASN A 149 23.85 -7.64 10.45
N GLU A 150 23.90 -8.96 10.21
CA GLU A 150 24.16 -9.93 11.27
C GLU A 150 25.47 -9.64 12.02
N SER A 151 26.53 -9.22 11.32
CA SER A 151 27.83 -8.84 11.90
C SER A 151 27.78 -7.63 12.82
N GLU A 152 26.77 -6.78 12.69
CA GLU A 152 26.59 -5.54 13.46
C GLU A 152 25.75 -5.76 14.75
N ILE A 153 25.11 -6.93 14.91
CA ILE A 153 24.15 -7.17 15.99
C ILE A 153 24.79 -7.16 17.37
N LEU A 154 25.98 -7.71 17.54
CA LEU A 154 26.67 -7.70 18.84
C LEU A 154 27.03 -6.27 19.27
N GLU A 155 27.56 -5.44 18.37
CA GLU A 155 27.84 -4.02 18.63
C GLU A 155 26.56 -3.27 18.98
N LEU A 156 25.47 -3.52 18.25
CA LEU A 156 24.16 -2.94 18.54
C LEU A 156 23.69 -3.29 19.94
N ILE A 157 23.80 -4.54 20.34
CA ILE A 157 23.42 -5.03 21.67
C ILE A 157 24.25 -4.35 22.76
N GLU A 158 25.57 -4.28 22.58
CA GLU A 158 26.46 -3.59 23.53
C GLU A 158 26.06 -2.12 23.70
N LYS A 159 25.80 -1.43 22.62
CA LYS A 159 25.37 -0.02 22.64
C LYS A 159 24.04 0.17 23.38
N ILE A 160 23.07 -0.70 23.15
CA ILE A 160 21.78 -0.69 23.85
C ILE A 160 21.95 -0.97 25.34
N LYS A 161 22.75 -1.97 25.71
CA LYS A 161 23.02 -2.31 27.12
C LYS A 161 23.73 -1.16 27.84
N LYS A 162 24.76 -0.58 27.22
CA LYS A 162 25.48 0.58 27.76
C LYS A 162 24.54 1.76 27.99
N TYR A 163 23.65 2.06 27.07
CA TYR A 163 22.65 3.10 27.26
C TYR A 163 21.74 2.80 28.43
N LYS A 164 21.16 1.59 28.53
CA LYS A 164 20.26 1.21 29.64
C LYS A 164 20.90 1.28 31.03
N ILE A 165 22.20 1.05 31.12
CA ILE A 165 22.95 1.15 32.38
C ILE A 165 23.19 2.63 32.77
N ASN A 166 23.47 3.48 31.79
CA ASN A 166 23.91 4.85 32.01
C ASN A 166 22.76 5.87 32.09
N SER A 167 21.62 5.54 31.47
CA SER A 167 20.44 6.40 31.50
C SER A 167 19.84 6.43 32.91
N LYS A 168 19.64 7.65 33.45
CA LYS A 168 19.13 7.83 34.82
C LYS A 168 17.63 7.67 34.91
N ASN A 169 16.89 8.29 33.97
CA ASN A 169 15.45 8.44 34.07
C ASN A 169 14.72 8.03 32.80
N ASN A 170 15.39 8.06 31.63
CA ASN A 170 14.77 7.72 30.36
C ASN A 170 14.88 6.22 30.03
N LYS A 171 13.92 5.68 29.33
CA LYS A 171 13.87 4.27 28.99
C LYS A 171 13.88 4.07 27.46
N LEU A 172 14.67 3.11 27.03
CA LEU A 172 14.62 2.58 25.67
C LEU A 172 13.85 1.24 25.66
N GLU A 173 12.73 1.21 24.99
CA GLU A 173 11.89 0.02 24.86
C GLU A 173 11.97 -0.53 23.44
N ILE A 174 12.42 -1.77 23.31
CA ILE A 174 12.44 -2.48 22.03
C ILE A 174 11.09 -3.15 21.85
N ILE A 175 10.25 -2.57 20.99
CA ILE A 175 8.94 -3.11 20.68
C ILE A 175 9.07 -4.36 19.81
N SER A 176 9.90 -4.31 18.77
CA SER A 176 10.10 -5.50 17.94
C SER A 176 11.47 -5.57 17.28
N ILE A 177 11.81 -6.78 16.84
CA ILE A 177 12.85 -7.04 15.86
C ILE A 177 12.16 -7.53 14.59
N PHE A 178 12.48 -6.94 13.42
CA PHE A 178 11.82 -7.28 12.18
C PHE A 178 12.71 -7.20 10.96
N SER A 179 12.32 -7.92 9.91
CA SER A 179 12.92 -7.84 8.60
C SER A 179 11.87 -7.83 7.49
N HIS A 180 12.29 -7.98 6.26
CA HIS A 180 11.43 -8.03 5.07
C HIS A 180 12.05 -8.95 4.03
N ILE A 181 11.27 -9.86 3.46
CA ILE A 181 11.71 -10.78 2.43
C ILE A 181 11.67 -10.07 1.07
N SER A 182 12.71 -10.25 0.27
CA SER A 182 12.86 -9.59 -1.02
C SER A 182 11.97 -10.20 -2.10
N ASP A 183 11.83 -11.53 -2.11
CA ASP A 183 11.08 -12.29 -3.09
C ASP A 183 10.50 -13.54 -2.43
N ALA A 184 9.22 -13.49 -2.07
CA ALA A 184 8.53 -14.59 -1.42
C ALA A 184 8.20 -15.75 -2.39
N GLU A 185 8.22 -15.53 -3.70
CA GLU A 185 7.94 -16.58 -4.68
C GLU A 185 9.17 -17.44 -4.96
N ASN A 186 10.38 -16.93 -4.72
CA ASN A 186 11.61 -17.70 -4.76
C ASN A 186 11.84 -18.41 -3.41
N GLN A 187 11.50 -19.71 -3.36
CA GLN A 187 11.58 -20.48 -2.12
C GLN A 187 13.00 -20.54 -1.55
N ILE A 188 14.01 -20.79 -2.39
CA ILE A 188 15.39 -20.93 -1.93
C ILE A 188 15.89 -19.64 -1.29
N GLU A 189 15.61 -18.51 -1.92
CA GLU A 189 16.00 -17.20 -1.41
C GLU A 189 15.21 -16.82 -0.15
N THR A 190 13.93 -17.15 -0.10
CA THR A 190 13.10 -16.97 1.09
C THR A 190 13.65 -17.76 2.28
N GLU A 191 13.96 -19.04 2.10
CA GLU A 191 14.48 -19.90 3.18
C GLU A 191 15.80 -19.38 3.72
N LYS A 192 16.73 -18.95 2.86
CA LYS A 192 18.00 -18.31 3.28
C LYS A 192 17.77 -17.03 4.09
N GLN A 193 16.85 -16.18 3.66
CA GLN A 193 16.55 -14.93 4.34
C GLN A 193 15.84 -15.18 5.69
N VAL A 194 14.98 -16.17 5.77
CA VAL A 194 14.35 -16.61 7.02
C VAL A 194 15.39 -17.16 7.99
N GLU A 195 16.26 -18.08 7.54
CA GLU A 195 17.34 -18.64 8.36
C GLU A 195 18.24 -17.53 8.94
N LYS A 196 18.65 -16.58 8.11
CA LYS A 196 19.44 -15.44 8.56
C LYS A 196 18.70 -14.59 9.61
N TYR A 197 17.40 -14.35 9.41
CA TYR A 197 16.58 -13.64 10.38
C TYR A 197 16.49 -14.39 11.72
N GLU A 198 16.24 -15.69 11.69
CA GLU A 198 16.21 -16.55 12.88
C GLU A 198 17.56 -16.58 13.62
N ASN A 199 18.68 -16.62 12.89
CA ASN A 199 20.01 -16.57 13.50
C ASN A 199 20.25 -15.23 14.21
N ILE A 200 19.83 -14.12 13.61
CA ILE A 200 19.86 -12.80 14.25
C ILE A 200 19.03 -12.79 15.55
N LEU A 201 17.81 -13.32 15.54
CA LEU A 201 16.97 -13.42 16.73
C LEU A 201 17.66 -14.23 17.85
N LYS A 202 18.28 -15.36 17.51
CA LYS A 202 19.07 -16.17 18.47
C LYS A 202 20.21 -15.36 19.13
N ILE A 203 20.84 -14.43 18.39
CA ILE A 203 21.89 -13.57 18.97
C ILE A 203 21.29 -12.63 20.01
N PHE A 204 20.13 -12.02 19.74
CA PHE A 204 19.43 -11.18 20.74
C PHE A 204 19.03 -11.98 21.97
N ASP A 205 18.45 -13.16 21.80
CA ASP A 205 18.00 -14.04 22.88
C ASP A 205 19.18 -14.52 23.76
N LYS A 206 20.29 -14.99 23.16
CA LYS A 206 21.52 -15.40 23.85
C LYS A 206 22.13 -14.26 24.69
N ASN A 207 21.93 -13.03 24.27
CA ASN A 207 22.40 -11.84 24.97
C ASN A 207 21.39 -11.24 25.97
N ASN A 208 20.27 -11.92 26.21
CA ASN A 208 19.20 -11.49 27.12
C ASN A 208 18.61 -10.10 26.78
N VAL A 209 18.55 -9.73 25.51
CA VAL A 209 17.91 -8.50 25.07
C VAL A 209 16.41 -8.73 24.97
N LYS A 210 15.65 -8.04 25.82
CA LYS A 210 14.17 -8.15 25.81
C LYS A 210 13.59 -7.29 24.69
N TYR A 211 12.69 -7.87 23.93
CA TYR A 211 11.81 -7.23 22.94
C TYR A 211 10.42 -7.87 23.06
N GLN A 212 9.37 -7.14 22.60
CA GLN A 212 8.00 -7.64 22.78
C GLN A 212 7.56 -8.56 21.64
N TYR A 213 7.94 -8.22 20.40
CA TYR A 213 7.44 -8.90 19.20
C TYR A 213 8.54 -9.16 18.17
N LYS A 214 8.29 -10.14 17.32
CA LYS A 214 9.06 -10.40 16.11
C LYS A 214 8.09 -10.49 14.91
N HIS A 215 8.46 -9.90 13.78
CA HIS A 215 7.63 -9.96 12.58
C HIS A 215 8.46 -9.89 11.31
N LEU A 216 8.15 -10.78 10.38
CA LEU A 216 8.81 -10.93 9.08
C LEU A 216 7.81 -10.86 7.93
N GLN A 217 6.62 -11.48 8.10
CA GLN A 217 5.61 -11.58 7.08
C GLN A 217 5.17 -10.20 6.56
N ALA A 218 5.19 -10.05 5.23
CA ALA A 218 4.41 -9.07 4.49
C ALA A 218 3.39 -9.83 3.63
N SER A 219 2.52 -9.14 2.91
CA SER A 219 1.47 -9.80 2.12
C SER A 219 1.96 -10.98 1.27
N PRO A 220 3.07 -10.89 0.50
CA PRO A 220 3.54 -12.05 -0.28
C PRO A 220 3.93 -13.25 0.57
N LEU A 221 4.73 -13.04 1.62
CA LEU A 221 5.17 -14.13 2.50
C LEU A 221 3.99 -14.76 3.25
N LEU A 222 3.00 -13.94 3.65
CA LEU A 222 1.81 -14.38 4.34
C LEU A 222 0.99 -15.35 3.48
N PHE A 223 0.68 -14.98 2.25
CA PHE A 223 -0.15 -15.80 1.36
C PHE A 223 0.59 -16.97 0.73
N LYS A 224 1.93 -16.91 0.60
CA LYS A 224 2.71 -18.01 0.01
C LYS A 224 2.96 -19.15 0.98
N TYR A 225 3.21 -18.82 2.25
CA TYR A 225 3.69 -19.79 3.24
C TYR A 225 2.75 -19.93 4.44
N GLU A 226 1.69 -19.14 4.50
CA GLU A 226 0.66 -19.20 5.53
C GLU A 226 1.27 -19.38 6.94
N GLU A 227 0.99 -20.48 7.62
CA GLU A 227 1.43 -20.75 8.98
C GLU A 227 2.93 -21.09 9.09
N LYS A 228 3.62 -21.49 8.01
CA LYS A 228 5.03 -21.93 8.08
C LYS A 228 5.96 -20.89 8.70
N TYR A 229 5.71 -19.60 8.44
CA TYR A 229 6.53 -18.51 8.97
C TYR A 229 5.68 -17.53 9.77
N ASN A 230 4.79 -18.05 10.62
CA ASN A 230 3.86 -17.27 11.42
C ASN A 230 4.58 -16.72 12.66
N TYR A 231 4.93 -15.43 12.60
CA TYR A 231 5.48 -14.66 13.72
C TYR A 231 4.36 -13.90 14.45
N ASP A 232 4.72 -13.08 15.46
CA ASP A 232 3.76 -12.38 16.30
C ASP A 232 2.81 -11.46 15.50
N PHE A 233 3.30 -10.88 14.40
CA PHE A 233 2.50 -10.01 13.51
C PHE A 233 2.85 -10.22 12.04
N ALA A 234 1.84 -10.03 11.16
CA ALA A 234 2.03 -9.82 9.74
C ALA A 234 1.80 -8.34 9.39
N ARG A 235 2.68 -7.74 8.58
CA ARG A 235 2.52 -6.38 8.05
C ARG A 235 1.83 -6.45 6.70
N VAL A 236 0.59 -5.99 6.61
CA VAL A 236 -0.23 -6.09 5.40
C VAL A 236 -0.56 -4.70 4.85
N GLY A 237 -0.28 -4.50 3.58
CA GLY A 237 -0.61 -3.29 2.82
C GLY A 237 -1.36 -3.68 1.56
N MET A 238 -0.65 -4.09 0.51
CA MET A 238 -1.24 -4.39 -0.79
C MET A 238 -2.46 -5.34 -0.72
N ALA A 239 -2.40 -6.38 0.10
CA ALA A 239 -3.50 -7.33 0.23
C ALA A 239 -4.78 -6.73 0.83
N LEU A 240 -4.66 -5.71 1.70
CA LEU A 240 -5.83 -4.97 2.20
C LEU A 240 -6.61 -4.33 1.07
N TYR A 241 -5.91 -3.80 0.08
CA TYR A 241 -6.48 -3.05 -1.05
C TYR A 241 -6.84 -3.94 -2.25
N GLY A 242 -6.82 -5.27 -2.08
CA GLY A 242 -7.17 -6.22 -3.14
C GLY A 242 -6.11 -6.39 -4.21
N MET A 243 -4.88 -5.93 -3.96
CA MET A 243 -3.75 -6.19 -4.85
C MET A 243 -3.22 -7.60 -4.63
N GLU A 244 -3.09 -8.35 -5.71
CA GLU A 244 -2.61 -9.73 -5.66
C GLU A 244 -1.13 -9.78 -5.24
N PRO A 245 -0.81 -10.41 -4.09
CA PRO A 245 0.55 -10.40 -3.56
C PRO A 245 1.49 -11.40 -4.25
N LEU A 246 0.95 -12.35 -5.03
CA LEU A 246 1.68 -13.42 -5.72
C LEU A 246 1.38 -13.37 -7.21
N SER A 247 2.13 -14.11 -8.02
CA SER A 247 1.94 -14.20 -9.47
C SER A 247 0.61 -14.85 -9.87
N TYR A 248 -0.05 -15.55 -8.94
CA TYR A 248 -1.36 -16.16 -9.12
C TYR A 248 -2.43 -15.48 -8.23
N ASP A 249 -3.69 -15.79 -8.52
CA ASP A 249 -4.84 -15.28 -7.77
C ASP A 249 -4.93 -15.99 -6.41
N VAL A 250 -4.92 -15.22 -5.34
CA VAL A 250 -5.13 -15.71 -3.97
C VAL A 250 -6.55 -15.41 -3.48
N GLY A 251 -7.44 -14.95 -4.36
CA GLY A 251 -8.84 -14.68 -4.10
C GLY A 251 -9.09 -13.43 -3.26
N LEU A 252 -8.31 -12.38 -3.48
CA LEU A 252 -8.58 -11.05 -2.94
C LEU A 252 -9.61 -10.33 -3.81
N LEU A 253 -10.44 -9.51 -3.17
CA LEU A 253 -11.47 -8.73 -3.84
C LEU A 253 -10.96 -7.32 -4.15
N ASP A 254 -11.36 -6.78 -5.31
CA ASP A 254 -11.04 -5.40 -5.68
C ASP A 254 -11.67 -4.42 -4.69
N VAL A 255 -10.82 -3.60 -4.07
CA VAL A 255 -11.25 -2.56 -3.12
C VAL A 255 -11.57 -1.26 -3.82
N ILE A 256 -11.06 -1.06 -5.04
CA ILE A 256 -11.28 0.18 -5.78
C ILE A 256 -11.98 -0.07 -7.12
N THR A 257 -12.73 0.95 -7.54
CA THR A 257 -13.19 1.08 -8.92
C THR A 257 -12.85 2.48 -9.42
N VAL A 258 -12.16 2.58 -10.56
CA VAL A 258 -11.87 3.85 -11.24
C VAL A 258 -12.80 3.97 -12.44
N LYS A 259 -13.60 5.03 -12.44
CA LYS A 259 -14.65 5.29 -13.44
C LYS A 259 -14.47 6.64 -14.11
N SER A 260 -14.96 6.71 -15.33
CA SER A 260 -15.11 7.93 -16.10
C SER A 260 -16.35 7.85 -17.00
N GLN A 261 -16.46 8.76 -17.97
CA GLN A 261 -17.58 8.82 -18.89
C GLN A 261 -17.14 9.11 -20.32
N ILE A 262 -17.90 8.64 -21.29
CA ILE A 262 -17.79 9.06 -22.70
C ILE A 262 -18.28 10.50 -22.79
N ILE A 263 -17.42 11.40 -23.29
CA ILE A 263 -17.75 12.82 -23.47
C ILE A 263 -18.04 13.21 -24.93
N ASN A 264 -17.64 12.35 -25.87
CA ASN A 264 -17.93 12.55 -27.27
C ASN A 264 -17.82 11.21 -28.01
N VAL A 265 -18.53 11.09 -29.13
CA VAL A 265 -18.48 9.95 -30.06
C VAL A 265 -18.26 10.49 -31.47
N ARG A 266 -17.35 9.85 -32.22
CA ARG A 266 -17.02 10.22 -33.61
C ARG A 266 -16.99 9.01 -34.50
N ASN A 267 -17.59 9.13 -35.68
CA ASN A 267 -17.37 8.17 -36.77
C ASN A 267 -16.19 8.63 -37.60
N VAL A 268 -15.20 7.78 -37.75
CA VAL A 268 -13.96 8.01 -38.50
C VAL A 268 -13.81 6.98 -39.60
N LYS A 269 -13.16 7.37 -40.70
CA LYS A 269 -12.97 6.50 -41.88
C LYS A 269 -11.67 5.70 -41.74
N LYS A 270 -11.64 4.55 -42.45
CA LYS A 270 -10.41 3.77 -42.58
C LYS A 270 -9.24 4.68 -43.00
N ASN A 271 -8.10 4.52 -42.31
CA ASN A 271 -6.86 5.28 -42.40
C ASN A 271 -6.88 6.67 -41.75
N ASP A 272 -7.99 7.10 -41.12
CA ASP A 272 -8.00 8.28 -40.30
C ASP A 272 -7.05 8.10 -39.08
N LYS A 273 -6.50 9.21 -38.64
CA LYS A 273 -5.56 9.26 -37.55
C LYS A 273 -6.27 9.70 -36.24
N ILE A 274 -5.96 9.02 -35.15
CA ILE A 274 -6.52 9.30 -33.83
C ILE A 274 -5.42 9.82 -32.91
N SER A 275 -5.70 10.92 -32.22
CA SER A 275 -4.80 11.53 -31.23
C SER A 275 -3.53 12.14 -31.80
N TYR A 276 -2.58 12.49 -30.91
CA TYR A 276 -1.29 13.07 -31.25
C TYR A 276 -0.38 12.07 -31.99
N GLY A 277 0.64 12.59 -32.67
CA GLY A 277 1.73 11.79 -33.26
C GLY A 277 1.30 10.85 -34.37
N SER A 278 0.03 10.86 -34.76
CA SER A 278 -0.50 9.97 -35.81
C SER A 278 -0.29 8.46 -35.57
N LYS A 279 -0.13 8.03 -34.31
CA LYS A 279 0.13 6.64 -33.94
C LYS A 279 -1.13 5.78 -34.01
N GLY A 280 -2.31 6.34 -33.75
CA GLY A 280 -3.57 5.65 -33.80
C GLY A 280 -4.18 5.72 -35.20
N VAL A 281 -3.80 4.81 -36.11
CA VAL A 281 -4.42 4.71 -37.44
C VAL A 281 -5.51 3.63 -37.42
N VAL A 282 -6.75 4.01 -37.72
CA VAL A 282 -7.85 3.03 -37.79
C VAL A 282 -7.79 2.20 -39.03
N LYS A 283 -7.96 0.89 -38.88
CA LYS A 283 -7.85 -0.10 -39.99
C LYS A 283 -9.16 -0.32 -40.75
N ARG A 284 -10.26 0.20 -40.24
CA ARG A 284 -11.63 0.11 -40.79
C ARG A 284 -12.40 1.39 -40.44
N ASP A 285 -13.54 1.60 -41.07
CA ASP A 285 -14.50 2.60 -40.60
C ASP A 285 -14.88 2.27 -39.16
N SER A 286 -14.73 3.23 -38.26
CA SER A 286 -14.78 2.98 -36.83
C SER A 286 -15.60 4.03 -36.07
N LYS A 287 -16.25 3.61 -34.98
CA LYS A 287 -16.90 4.46 -33.99
C LYS A 287 -15.92 4.67 -32.81
N ILE A 288 -15.45 5.89 -32.59
CA ILE A 288 -14.47 6.22 -31.57
C ILE A 288 -15.12 7.01 -30.45
N GLY A 289 -14.99 6.51 -29.22
CA GLY A 289 -15.37 7.21 -28.00
C GLY A 289 -14.20 8.04 -27.45
N ILE A 290 -14.48 9.24 -27.00
CA ILE A 290 -13.56 10.10 -26.25
C ILE A 290 -13.98 10.01 -24.79
N VAL A 291 -13.08 9.56 -23.92
CA VAL A 291 -13.34 9.34 -22.48
C VAL A 291 -12.58 10.36 -21.65
N SER A 292 -13.22 10.94 -20.67
CA SER A 292 -12.67 12.03 -19.84
C SER A 292 -11.71 11.52 -18.75
N ILE A 293 -10.62 10.85 -19.13
CA ILE A 293 -9.53 10.46 -18.25
C ILE A 293 -8.22 10.46 -19.01
N GLY A 294 -7.14 10.91 -18.41
CA GLY A 294 -5.81 10.91 -19.01
C GLY A 294 -4.71 10.85 -17.96
N TYR A 295 -3.46 11.13 -18.36
CA TYR A 295 -2.33 10.99 -17.44
C TYR A 295 -2.34 11.99 -16.28
N ALA A 296 -3.04 13.14 -16.37
CA ALA A 296 -3.24 14.04 -15.25
C ALA A 296 -4.13 13.44 -14.15
N HIS A 297 -4.91 12.41 -14.46
CA HIS A 297 -5.74 11.65 -13.52
C HIS A 297 -5.05 10.39 -13.00
N GLY A 298 -3.73 10.22 -13.29
CA GLY A 298 -2.95 9.08 -12.83
C GLY A 298 -2.94 7.87 -13.77
N LEU A 299 -3.63 7.92 -14.91
CA LEU A 299 -3.54 6.87 -15.92
C LEU A 299 -2.13 6.90 -16.56
N GLN A 300 -1.39 5.80 -16.47
CA GLN A 300 -0.02 5.75 -16.98
C GLN A 300 0.01 5.87 -18.51
N LYS A 301 0.77 6.86 -19.01
CA LYS A 301 0.89 7.12 -20.46
C LYS A 301 1.43 5.90 -21.22
N GLN A 302 2.27 5.09 -20.60
CA GLN A 302 2.87 3.88 -21.18
C GLN A 302 1.83 2.85 -21.66
N ILE A 303 0.61 2.88 -21.13
CA ILE A 303 -0.51 2.02 -21.51
C ILE A 303 -0.80 2.13 -23.02
N GLU A 304 -0.59 3.31 -23.62
CA GLU A 304 -0.78 3.53 -25.08
C GLU A 304 0.08 2.60 -25.96
N ASN A 305 1.17 2.05 -25.42
CA ASN A 305 2.06 1.14 -26.13
C ASN A 305 1.57 -0.32 -26.08
N SER A 306 0.59 -0.64 -25.24
CA SER A 306 0.03 -1.98 -25.11
C SER A 306 -1.06 -2.23 -26.15
N GLN A 307 -0.89 -3.28 -26.94
CA GLN A 307 -1.92 -3.72 -27.90
C GLN A 307 -3.12 -4.40 -27.21
N GLU A 308 -3.00 -4.73 -25.93
CA GLU A 308 -4.01 -5.44 -25.14
C GLU A 308 -4.85 -4.51 -24.26
N ALA A 309 -4.47 -3.21 -24.15
CA ALA A 309 -5.14 -2.29 -23.25
C ALA A 309 -6.56 -1.93 -23.72
N TYR A 310 -7.50 -2.02 -22.78
CA TYR A 310 -8.90 -1.68 -23.00
C TYR A 310 -9.52 -1.06 -21.74
N VAL A 311 -10.67 -0.48 -21.89
CA VAL A 311 -11.60 -0.08 -20.81
C VAL A 311 -12.90 -0.86 -20.97
N LEU A 312 -13.79 -0.81 -19.98
CA LEU A 312 -15.12 -1.40 -20.12
C LEU A 312 -16.16 -0.31 -20.39
N VAL A 313 -16.99 -0.57 -21.38
CA VAL A 313 -18.17 0.24 -21.73
C VAL A 313 -19.34 -0.71 -21.91
N ASN A 314 -20.42 -0.52 -21.16
CA ASN A 314 -21.60 -1.40 -21.15
C ASN A 314 -21.21 -2.89 -20.89
N GLY A 315 -20.15 -3.12 -20.08
CA GLY A 315 -19.61 -4.45 -19.80
C GLY A 315 -18.88 -5.11 -20.96
N LYS A 316 -18.56 -4.36 -22.01
CA LYS A 316 -17.78 -4.83 -23.17
C LYS A 316 -16.41 -4.17 -23.21
N LYS A 317 -15.42 -4.85 -23.79
CA LYS A 317 -14.04 -4.36 -23.91
C LYS A 317 -13.93 -3.36 -25.06
N ALA A 318 -13.66 -2.10 -24.74
CA ALA A 318 -13.37 -1.05 -25.70
C ALA A 318 -11.85 -0.78 -25.72
N LYS A 319 -11.18 -1.12 -26.82
CA LYS A 319 -9.73 -1.00 -26.95
C LYS A 319 -9.29 0.46 -26.90
N ILE A 320 -8.24 0.77 -26.13
CA ILE A 320 -7.59 2.09 -26.15
C ILE A 320 -6.85 2.25 -27.47
N VAL A 321 -7.06 3.37 -28.17
CA VAL A 321 -6.47 3.69 -29.48
C VAL A 321 -5.82 5.07 -29.48
N GLY A 322 -4.70 5.22 -30.18
CA GLY A 322 -3.95 6.47 -30.23
C GLY A 322 -3.23 6.80 -28.93
N GLU A 323 -2.67 8.01 -28.85
CA GLU A 323 -1.94 8.47 -27.68
C GLU A 323 -2.88 8.89 -26.55
N ILE A 324 -2.52 8.54 -25.30
CA ILE A 324 -3.18 9.03 -24.08
C ILE A 324 -2.85 10.51 -23.92
N CYS A 325 -3.88 11.35 -23.83
CA CYS A 325 -3.76 12.78 -23.60
C CYS A 325 -3.71 13.12 -22.11
N MET A 326 -3.56 14.41 -21.78
CA MET A 326 -3.56 14.89 -20.42
C MET A 326 -4.88 14.54 -19.69
N ASP A 327 -6.01 14.80 -20.33
CA ASP A 327 -7.34 14.73 -19.73
C ASP A 327 -8.29 13.75 -20.42
N MET A 328 -7.84 13.06 -21.47
CA MET A 328 -8.72 12.16 -22.25
C MET A 328 -7.96 11.00 -22.89
N ILE A 329 -8.70 9.94 -23.17
CA ILE A 329 -8.28 8.81 -23.99
C ILE A 329 -9.31 8.56 -25.10
N PHE A 330 -8.90 7.79 -26.11
CA PHE A 330 -9.74 7.37 -27.22
C PHE A 330 -9.93 5.86 -27.14
N VAL A 331 -11.17 5.40 -27.39
CA VAL A 331 -11.51 3.98 -27.32
C VAL A 331 -12.31 3.57 -28.56
N ASP A 332 -12.05 2.37 -29.06
CA ASP A 332 -12.79 1.79 -30.18
C ASP A 332 -14.13 1.23 -29.70
N LEU A 333 -15.23 1.86 -30.11
CA LEU A 333 -16.60 1.49 -29.80
C LEU A 333 -17.29 0.79 -30.97
N THR A 334 -16.57 0.40 -32.05
CA THR A 334 -17.16 -0.10 -33.27
C THR A 334 -18.03 -1.36 -33.06
N GLU A 335 -17.64 -2.21 -32.11
CA GLU A 335 -18.41 -3.39 -31.71
C GLU A 335 -19.38 -3.13 -30.53
N ILE A 336 -19.51 -1.88 -30.07
CA ILE A 336 -20.38 -1.47 -28.97
C ILE A 336 -21.38 -0.45 -29.50
N ASN A 337 -22.36 -0.95 -30.27
CA ASN A 337 -23.29 -0.12 -31.04
C ASN A 337 -24.14 0.79 -30.16
N ASP A 338 -24.50 0.33 -28.97
CA ASP A 338 -25.31 0.97 -27.93
C ASP A 338 -24.57 2.00 -27.09
N ALA A 339 -23.25 2.14 -27.28
CA ALA A 339 -22.45 3.11 -26.51
C ALA A 339 -22.77 4.56 -26.91
N GLU A 340 -23.04 5.42 -25.95
CA GLU A 340 -23.47 6.81 -26.13
C GLU A 340 -22.66 7.79 -25.26
N ILE A 341 -22.84 9.08 -25.51
CA ILE A 341 -22.30 10.15 -24.63
C ILE A 341 -22.94 10.03 -23.25
N ASN A 342 -22.14 10.19 -22.19
CA ASN A 342 -22.44 10.03 -20.77
C ASN A 342 -22.45 8.56 -20.29
N ASP A 343 -22.24 7.58 -21.14
CA ASP A 343 -22.07 6.20 -20.67
C ASP A 343 -20.85 6.09 -19.74
N GLU A 344 -21.03 5.28 -18.69
CA GLU A 344 -19.97 4.96 -17.73
C GLU A 344 -18.88 4.14 -18.38
N VAL A 345 -17.65 4.52 -18.13
CA VAL A 345 -16.44 3.82 -18.54
C VAL A 345 -15.68 3.35 -17.31
N VAL A 346 -15.41 2.05 -17.20
CA VAL A 346 -14.61 1.48 -16.12
C VAL A 346 -13.17 1.28 -16.58
N ILE A 347 -12.23 1.88 -15.86
CA ILE A 347 -10.78 1.82 -16.10
C ILE A 347 -10.14 0.74 -15.23
N VAL A 348 -10.56 0.63 -13.99
CA VAL A 348 -10.21 -0.44 -13.03
C VAL A 348 -11.48 -0.83 -12.31
N GLY A 349 -11.70 -2.11 -12.13
CA GLY A 349 -12.91 -2.64 -11.48
C GLY A 349 -13.76 -3.48 -12.41
N SER A 350 -14.99 -3.73 -12.03
CA SER A 350 -15.91 -4.60 -12.74
C SER A 350 -17.09 -3.83 -13.32
N GLN A 351 -17.59 -4.28 -14.49
CA GLN A 351 -18.82 -3.78 -15.09
C GLN A 351 -19.63 -4.94 -15.64
N LYS A 352 -20.94 -4.94 -15.37
CA LYS A 352 -21.85 -5.98 -15.83
C LYS A 352 -22.20 -5.74 -17.30
N ASN A 353 -22.04 -6.75 -18.13
CA ASN A 353 -22.51 -6.73 -19.50
C ASN A 353 -24.03 -6.83 -19.52
N VAL A 354 -24.67 -5.83 -20.14
CA VAL A 354 -26.14 -5.68 -20.13
C VAL A 354 -26.82 -6.78 -20.95
N GLU A 355 -26.17 -7.30 -21.99
CA GLU A 355 -26.76 -8.29 -22.90
C GLU A 355 -26.74 -9.72 -22.33
N ASN A 356 -25.63 -10.13 -21.71
CA ASN A 356 -25.45 -11.50 -21.25
C ASN A 356 -25.37 -11.65 -19.73
N GLY A 357 -25.38 -10.54 -18.98
CA GLY A 357 -25.32 -10.52 -17.52
C GLY A 357 -23.95 -10.89 -16.92
N VAL A 358 -22.93 -11.15 -17.74
CA VAL A 358 -21.58 -11.49 -17.28
C VAL A 358 -20.85 -10.26 -16.78
N ASN A 359 -20.15 -10.37 -15.66
CA ASN A 359 -19.26 -9.32 -15.16
C ASN A 359 -17.90 -9.41 -15.85
N GLU A 360 -17.55 -8.39 -16.61
CA GLU A 360 -16.19 -8.17 -17.06
C GLU A 360 -15.42 -7.40 -16.01
N ARG A 361 -14.09 -7.64 -15.90
CA ARG A 361 -13.24 -7.06 -14.86
C ARG A 361 -11.90 -6.61 -15.44
N ILE A 362 -11.44 -5.44 -14.98
CA ILE A 362 -10.07 -4.95 -15.18
C ILE A 362 -9.42 -4.82 -13.81
N THR A 363 -8.37 -5.61 -13.54
CA THR A 363 -7.65 -5.59 -12.29
C THR A 363 -6.48 -4.59 -12.31
N LEU A 364 -6.04 -4.12 -11.13
CA LEU A 364 -4.81 -3.34 -11.02
C LEU A 364 -3.59 -4.07 -11.63
N ARG A 365 -3.55 -5.41 -11.53
CA ARG A 365 -2.50 -6.24 -12.16
C ARG A 365 -2.50 -6.14 -13.68
N GLN A 366 -3.68 -6.15 -14.32
CA GLN A 366 -3.77 -5.98 -15.76
C GLN A 366 -3.28 -4.60 -16.20
N VAL A 367 -3.72 -3.54 -15.50
CA VAL A 367 -3.29 -2.17 -15.80
C VAL A 367 -1.77 -2.04 -15.60
N ALA A 368 -1.22 -2.59 -14.51
CA ALA A 368 0.22 -2.61 -14.25
C ALA A 368 1.00 -3.32 -15.37
N ARG A 369 0.50 -4.47 -15.85
CA ARG A 369 1.10 -5.19 -16.98
C ARG A 369 1.09 -4.33 -18.27
N TRP A 370 -0.02 -3.67 -18.58
CA TRP A 370 -0.11 -2.79 -19.76
C TRP A 370 0.82 -1.58 -19.66
N ALA A 371 1.03 -1.07 -18.46
CA ALA A 371 1.93 0.06 -18.20
C ALA A 371 3.41 -0.34 -18.02
N GLY A 372 3.74 -1.64 -17.94
CA GLY A 372 5.09 -2.11 -17.67
C GLY A 372 5.58 -1.77 -16.25
N THR A 373 4.69 -1.83 -15.26
CA THR A 373 4.98 -1.47 -13.86
C THR A 373 4.32 -2.46 -12.87
N ILE A 374 4.21 -2.09 -11.60
CA ILE A 374 3.60 -2.87 -10.53
C ILE A 374 2.28 -2.26 -10.04
N GLN A 375 1.44 -3.07 -9.38
CA GLN A 375 0.11 -2.67 -8.91
C GLN A 375 0.15 -1.48 -7.95
N ASP A 376 1.15 -1.44 -7.05
CA ASP A 376 1.34 -0.33 -6.10
C ASP A 376 1.57 1.01 -6.81
N ASP A 377 2.37 1.01 -7.90
CA ASP A 377 2.62 2.20 -8.70
C ASP A 377 1.33 2.68 -9.41
N VAL A 378 0.55 1.74 -9.93
CA VAL A 378 -0.77 2.07 -10.55
C VAL A 378 -1.70 2.70 -9.52
N LEU A 379 -1.89 2.05 -8.36
CA LEU A 379 -2.81 2.51 -7.34
C LEU A 379 -2.42 3.89 -6.81
N THR A 380 -1.15 4.09 -6.47
CA THR A 380 -0.67 5.36 -5.90
C THR A 380 -0.81 6.53 -6.85
N LYS A 381 -0.73 6.33 -8.17
CA LYS A 381 -0.94 7.38 -9.17
C LYS A 381 -2.38 7.86 -9.25
N PHE A 382 -3.36 7.02 -8.95
CA PHE A 382 -4.76 7.43 -8.84
C PHE A 382 -5.06 8.28 -7.60
N SER A 383 -4.05 8.60 -6.78
CA SER A 383 -4.19 9.49 -5.61
C SER A 383 -4.75 10.87 -5.93
N VAL A 384 -4.57 11.35 -7.15
CA VAL A 384 -5.07 12.65 -7.63
C VAL A 384 -6.58 12.66 -7.90
N ILE A 385 -7.22 11.48 -8.05
CA ILE A 385 -8.66 11.37 -8.30
C ILE A 385 -9.41 11.59 -6.98
N LYS A 386 -10.55 12.28 -7.08
CA LYS A 386 -11.47 12.42 -5.94
C LYS A 386 -12.06 11.06 -5.56
N LYS A 387 -12.01 10.71 -4.27
CA LYS A 387 -12.58 9.48 -3.71
C LYS A 387 -14.05 9.70 -3.34
N GLN A 388 -14.84 8.68 -3.59
CA GLN A 388 -16.24 8.59 -3.21
C GLN A 388 -16.49 7.37 -2.33
#